data_38cfd44a6e125dccfd4a6f06276eb13d
#
_entry.id   38cfd44a6e125dccfd4a6f06276eb13d
#
_cell.length_a   1.000
_cell.length_b   1.000
_cell.length_c   1.000
_cell.angle_alpha   90.00
_cell.angle_beta   90.00
_cell.angle_gamma   90.00
#
_symmetry.space_group_name_H-M   'P 1'
#
loop_
_entity.id
_entity.type
_entity.pdbx_description
1 polymer ?
#
loop_
_entity_poly.entity_id
_entity_poly.type
_entity_poly.pdbx_seq_one_letter_code
_entity_poly.pdbx_strand_id
1 'polypeptide(L)'
;MPNTANALETLKTPVIKDWIDYNGHLNDAYYLVIFTQATDRLQDHLGLTLAHIQSTGETLFTVESHLAYLQEIGLGQMVTVTTQLLESDTKRIRIFHRMYNDNNELLATCEMLFLCYNLVEKRVKNFSQLMSTSLSELAQQQKELPWPDTAGKGIALKRS
;
A
#
# COMPACT_ATOMS: atom_id res chain seq x y z
N MET A 1 7.18 20.00 -6.31
CA MET A 1 6.37 18.77 -6.51
C MET A 1 7.28 17.58 -6.29
N PRO A 2 6.93 16.63 -5.43
CA PRO A 2 7.67 15.39 -5.42
C PRO A 2 7.55 14.76 -6.81
N ASN A 3 8.67 14.32 -7.36
CA ASN A 3 8.70 13.65 -8.66
C ASN A 3 7.98 12.30 -8.51
N THR A 4 6.72 12.24 -8.92
CA THR A 4 5.90 11.03 -8.88
C THR A 4 6.02 10.19 -10.17
N ALA A 5 6.93 10.57 -11.07
CA ALA A 5 7.02 9.99 -12.42
C ALA A 5 7.21 8.44 -12.42
N ASN A 6 7.72 7.87 -11.33
CA ASN A 6 7.94 6.43 -11.17
C ASN A 6 7.13 5.80 -10.02
N ALA A 7 6.22 6.56 -9.40
CA ALA A 7 5.31 5.99 -8.41
C ALA A 7 4.27 5.11 -9.12
N LEU A 8 4.07 3.90 -8.61
CA LEU A 8 3.08 2.98 -9.17
C LEU A 8 1.68 3.39 -8.69
N GLU A 9 0.80 3.82 -9.62
CA GLU A 9 -0.61 3.98 -9.32
C GLU A 9 -1.25 2.59 -9.15
N THR A 10 -1.69 2.29 -7.94
CA THR A 10 -2.27 0.99 -7.61
C THR A 10 -3.78 1.02 -7.54
N LEU A 11 -4.38 2.16 -7.21
CA LEU A 11 -5.84 2.26 -7.09
C LEU A 11 -6.33 3.65 -7.44
N LYS A 12 -7.48 3.71 -8.12
CA LYS A 12 -8.29 4.92 -8.26
C LYS A 12 -9.75 4.55 -8.02
N THR A 13 -10.41 5.22 -7.07
CA THR A 13 -11.77 4.88 -6.66
C THR A 13 -12.52 6.10 -6.13
N PRO A 14 -13.83 6.20 -6.35
CA PRO A 14 -14.63 7.20 -5.65
C PRO A 14 -14.83 6.79 -4.18
N VAL A 15 -14.99 7.79 -3.33
CA VAL A 15 -15.47 7.59 -1.95
C VAL A 15 -16.96 7.25 -2.00
N ILE A 16 -17.34 6.08 -1.53
CA ILE A 16 -18.71 5.59 -1.58
C ILE A 16 -19.48 5.87 -0.28
N LYS A 17 -20.81 5.85 -0.34
CA LYS A 17 -21.67 6.16 0.78
C LYS A 17 -21.42 5.30 2.02
N ASP A 18 -21.16 4.01 1.83
CA ASP A 18 -20.96 3.06 2.93
C ASP A 18 -19.68 3.34 3.75
N TRP A 19 -18.80 4.22 3.26
CA TRP A 19 -17.56 4.59 3.92
C TRP A 19 -17.63 5.91 4.67
N ILE A 20 -18.78 6.61 4.59
CA ILE A 20 -18.96 7.95 5.16
C ILE A 20 -19.47 7.84 6.58
N ASP A 21 -18.86 8.60 7.50
CA ASP A 21 -19.31 8.75 8.87
C ASP A 21 -20.40 9.84 9.03
N TYR A 22 -20.89 10.02 10.24
CA TYR A 22 -21.92 11.01 10.53
C TYR A 22 -21.48 12.47 10.35
N ASN A 23 -20.18 12.73 10.23
CA ASN A 23 -19.62 14.05 9.89
C ASN A 23 -19.61 14.35 8.39
N GLY A 24 -20.01 13.40 7.57
CA GLY A 24 -20.01 13.55 6.11
C GLY A 24 -18.66 13.31 5.43
N HIS A 25 -17.68 12.75 6.15
CA HIS A 25 -16.35 12.49 5.66
C HIS A 25 -16.04 10.99 5.64
N LEU A 26 -15.04 10.60 4.84
CA LEU A 26 -14.49 9.25 4.86
C LEU A 26 -14.09 8.89 6.29
N ASN A 27 -14.72 7.85 6.84
CA ASN A 27 -14.39 7.34 8.16
C ASN A 27 -12.96 6.81 8.20
N ASP A 28 -12.27 7.00 9.31
CA ASP A 28 -10.86 6.65 9.49
C ASP A 28 -10.56 5.17 9.18
N ALA A 29 -11.41 4.25 9.54
CA ALA A 29 -11.25 2.82 9.24
C ALA A 29 -11.26 2.52 7.73
N TYR A 30 -11.98 3.30 6.95
CA TYR A 30 -12.12 3.08 5.50
C TYR A 30 -10.93 3.62 4.69
N TYR A 31 -10.11 4.51 5.24
CA TYR A 31 -8.79 4.80 4.66
C TYR A 31 -7.97 3.51 4.56
N LEU A 32 -7.99 2.68 5.62
CA LEU A 32 -7.29 1.40 5.59
C LEU A 32 -7.91 0.44 4.57
N VAL A 33 -9.24 0.41 4.43
CA VAL A 33 -9.92 -0.39 3.40
C VAL A 33 -9.41 -0.01 2.01
N ILE A 34 -9.32 1.27 1.70
CA ILE A 34 -8.79 1.76 0.41
C ILE A 34 -7.33 1.34 0.23
N PHE A 35 -6.49 1.48 1.24
CA PHE A 35 -5.09 1.04 1.18
C PHE A 35 -4.96 -0.48 1.02
N THR A 36 -5.86 -1.24 1.63
CA THR A 36 -5.90 -2.70 1.44
C THR A 36 -6.26 -3.07 -0.01
N GLN A 37 -7.23 -2.38 -0.62
CA GLN A 37 -7.56 -2.57 -2.03
C GLN A 37 -6.38 -2.20 -2.94
N ALA A 38 -5.63 -1.14 -2.60
CA ALA A 38 -4.40 -0.78 -3.32
C ALA A 38 -3.34 -1.87 -3.18
N THR A 39 -3.24 -2.50 -2.01
CA THR A 39 -2.34 -3.64 -1.77
C THR A 39 -2.73 -4.85 -2.63
N ASP A 40 -4.03 -5.13 -2.79
CA ASP A 40 -4.50 -6.20 -3.68
C ASP A 40 -4.06 -5.95 -5.13
N ARG A 41 -4.14 -4.69 -5.58
CA ARG A 41 -3.65 -4.30 -6.92
C ARG A 41 -2.14 -4.41 -7.05
N LEU A 42 -1.40 -4.08 -5.99
CA LEU A 42 0.05 -4.30 -5.95
C LEU A 42 0.36 -5.80 -6.07
N GLN A 43 -0.35 -6.66 -5.36
CA GLN A 43 -0.18 -8.11 -5.46
C GLN A 43 -0.42 -8.60 -6.89
N ASP A 44 -1.49 -8.17 -7.54
CA ASP A 44 -1.75 -8.47 -8.96
C ASP A 44 -0.59 -8.03 -9.86
N HIS A 45 -0.08 -6.82 -9.65
CA HIS A 45 1.06 -6.26 -10.40
C HIS A 45 2.34 -7.09 -10.21
N LEU A 46 2.56 -7.63 -9.03
CA LEU A 46 3.71 -8.48 -8.71
C LEU A 46 3.54 -9.94 -9.17
N GLY A 47 2.37 -10.31 -9.67
CA GLY A 47 2.06 -11.67 -10.12
C GLY A 47 1.40 -12.56 -9.06
N LEU A 48 1.15 -12.05 -7.85
CA LEU A 48 0.35 -12.72 -6.83
C LEU A 48 -1.14 -12.55 -7.11
N THR A 49 -1.58 -12.98 -8.27
CA THR A 49 -2.99 -12.97 -8.65
C THR A 49 -3.75 -14.02 -7.85
N LEU A 50 -5.09 -13.91 -7.82
CA LEU A 50 -5.94 -14.92 -7.18
C LEU A 50 -5.66 -16.32 -7.73
N ALA A 51 -5.46 -16.44 -9.05
CA ALA A 51 -5.13 -17.73 -9.68
C ALA A 51 -3.79 -18.29 -9.18
N HIS A 52 -2.78 -17.43 -9.04
CA HIS A 52 -1.47 -17.84 -8.49
C HIS A 52 -1.59 -18.29 -7.03
N ILE A 53 -2.32 -17.54 -6.21
CA ILE A 53 -2.56 -17.89 -4.81
C ILE A 53 -3.28 -19.23 -4.70
N GLN A 54 -4.30 -19.46 -5.52
CA GLN A 54 -5.06 -20.72 -5.53
C GLN A 54 -4.21 -21.91 -5.97
N SER A 55 -3.29 -21.71 -6.93
CA SER A 55 -2.45 -22.79 -7.46
C SER A 55 -1.23 -23.11 -6.59
N THR A 56 -0.66 -22.14 -5.91
CA THR A 56 0.60 -22.28 -5.17
C THR A 56 0.48 -22.13 -3.67
N GLY A 57 -0.58 -21.46 -3.20
CA GLY A 57 -0.73 -21.04 -1.79
C GLY A 57 0.11 -19.83 -1.39
N GLU A 58 0.95 -19.31 -2.28
CA GLU A 58 1.78 -18.14 -1.99
C GLU A 58 0.94 -16.86 -1.90
N THR A 59 1.03 -16.15 -0.78
CA THR A 59 0.32 -14.89 -0.54
C THR A 59 1.11 -13.99 0.41
N LEU A 60 0.62 -12.78 0.63
CA LEU A 60 1.17 -11.84 1.60
C LEU A 60 0.24 -11.70 2.81
N PHE A 61 0.81 -11.78 4.00
CA PHE A 61 0.13 -11.42 5.24
C PHE A 61 0.62 -10.07 5.74
N THR A 62 -0.31 -9.15 5.98
CA THR A 62 0.00 -7.89 6.65
C THR A 62 0.35 -8.15 8.11
N VAL A 63 1.51 -7.69 8.54
CA VAL A 63 1.95 -7.85 9.93
C VAL A 63 2.05 -6.52 10.67
N GLU A 64 2.18 -5.42 9.95
CA GLU A 64 2.25 -4.09 10.55
C GLU A 64 1.73 -3.05 9.58
N SER A 65 1.00 -2.04 10.08
CA SER A 65 0.51 -0.89 9.34
C SER A 65 0.68 0.37 10.17
N HIS A 66 1.22 1.41 9.59
CA HIS A 66 1.26 2.74 10.19
C HIS A 66 0.53 3.72 9.26
N LEU A 67 -0.60 4.21 9.72
CA LEU A 67 -1.51 5.07 8.97
C LEU A 67 -1.47 6.49 9.54
N ALA A 68 -1.27 7.47 8.67
CA ALA A 68 -1.32 8.88 9.05
C ALA A 68 -2.40 9.59 8.23
N TYR A 69 -3.26 10.34 8.91
CA TYR A 69 -4.37 11.10 8.33
C TYR A 69 -3.97 12.57 8.25
N LEU A 70 -4.00 13.15 7.06
CA LEU A 70 -3.54 14.51 6.81
C LEU A 70 -4.67 15.45 6.42
N GLN A 71 -5.64 14.96 5.64
CA GLN A 71 -6.81 15.72 5.22
C GLN A 71 -8.04 14.82 5.09
N GLU A 72 -9.20 15.41 5.33
CA GLU A 72 -10.49 14.77 5.13
C GLU A 72 -10.88 14.73 3.64
N ILE A 73 -11.80 13.84 3.30
CA ILE A 73 -12.39 13.75 1.97
C ILE A 73 -13.85 13.31 2.09
N GLY A 74 -14.70 13.78 1.18
CA GLY A 74 -16.13 13.56 1.21
C GLY A 74 -16.65 12.60 0.16
N LEU A 75 -17.96 12.31 0.27
CA LEU A 75 -18.70 11.42 -0.62
C LEU A 75 -18.55 11.82 -2.09
N GLY A 76 -18.31 10.82 -2.94
CA GLY A 76 -18.26 10.98 -4.39
C GLY A 76 -16.96 11.57 -4.93
N GLN A 77 -16.08 12.07 -4.06
CA GLN A 77 -14.76 12.55 -4.47
C GLN A 77 -13.85 11.37 -4.83
N MET A 78 -13.00 11.57 -5.82
CA MET A 78 -12.06 10.54 -6.26
C MET A 78 -10.80 10.54 -5.40
N VAL A 79 -10.31 9.35 -5.10
CA VAL A 79 -8.99 9.15 -4.49
C VAL A 79 -8.12 8.30 -5.40
N THR A 80 -6.84 8.66 -5.45
CA THR A 80 -5.80 7.89 -6.15
C THR A 80 -4.76 7.46 -5.14
N VAL A 81 -4.40 6.17 -5.16
CA VAL A 81 -3.32 5.64 -4.32
C VAL A 81 -2.12 5.29 -5.18
N THR A 82 -0.97 5.77 -4.77
CA THR A 82 0.33 5.35 -5.31
C THR A 82 1.08 4.51 -4.30
N THR A 83 1.88 3.58 -4.78
CA THR A 83 2.66 2.65 -3.96
C THR A 83 4.12 2.72 -4.30
N GLN A 84 4.95 2.84 -3.28
CA GLN A 84 6.40 2.75 -3.36
C GLN A 84 6.89 1.53 -2.58
N LEU A 85 7.69 0.70 -3.25
CA LEU A 85 8.45 -0.36 -2.57
C LEU A 85 9.64 0.29 -1.87
N LEU A 86 9.71 0.15 -0.55
CA LEU A 86 10.83 0.70 0.23
C LEU A 86 11.99 -0.29 0.30
N GLU A 87 11.70 -1.51 0.70
CA GLU A 87 12.68 -2.58 0.83
C GLU A 87 12.02 -3.96 0.81
N SER A 88 12.79 -4.97 0.49
CA SER A 88 12.37 -6.37 0.60
C SER A 88 13.56 -7.25 0.92
N ASP A 89 13.27 -8.41 1.50
CA ASP A 89 14.24 -9.48 1.68
C ASP A 89 13.68 -10.79 1.11
N THR A 90 14.17 -11.93 1.57
CA THR A 90 13.76 -13.24 1.04
C THR A 90 12.30 -13.60 1.32
N LYS A 91 11.65 -12.94 2.30
CA LYS A 91 10.28 -13.25 2.73
C LYS A 91 9.46 -12.05 3.19
N ARG A 92 10.01 -10.85 3.21
CA ARG A 92 9.33 -9.64 3.70
C ARG A 92 9.34 -8.54 2.66
N ILE A 93 8.28 -7.74 2.66
CA ILE A 93 8.14 -6.54 1.83
C ILE A 93 7.69 -5.39 2.71
N ARG A 94 8.32 -4.24 2.56
CA ARG A 94 7.91 -2.98 3.17
C ARG A 94 7.56 -1.98 2.10
N ILE A 95 6.35 -1.44 2.15
CA ILE A 95 5.83 -0.49 1.17
C ILE A 95 5.36 0.79 1.83
N PHE A 96 5.18 1.82 1.00
CA PHE A 96 4.62 3.10 1.41
C PHE A 96 3.54 3.52 0.42
N HIS A 97 2.30 3.54 0.88
CA HIS A 97 1.16 4.05 0.12
C HIS A 97 0.94 5.53 0.38
N ARG A 98 0.57 6.28 -0.65
CA ARG A 98 0.10 7.66 -0.56
C ARG A 98 -1.26 7.77 -1.23
N MET A 99 -2.20 8.45 -0.55
CA MET A 99 -3.54 8.71 -1.05
C MET A 99 -3.67 10.18 -1.40
N TYR A 100 -4.14 10.47 -2.62
CA TYR A 100 -4.33 11.83 -3.13
C TYR A 100 -5.77 12.05 -3.58
N ASN A 101 -6.23 13.31 -3.51
CA ASN A 101 -7.45 13.75 -4.19
C ASN A 101 -7.16 14.18 -5.64
N ASP A 102 -8.21 14.62 -6.37
CA ASP A 102 -8.08 15.07 -7.76
C ASP A 102 -7.23 16.36 -7.92
N ASN A 103 -7.01 17.10 -6.84
CA ASN A 103 -6.15 18.28 -6.83
C ASN A 103 -4.68 17.94 -6.51
N ASN A 104 -4.33 16.64 -6.45
CA ASN A 104 -3.01 16.13 -6.05
C ASN A 104 -2.60 16.53 -4.62
N GLU A 105 -3.55 16.77 -3.75
CA GLU A 105 -3.30 16.99 -2.33
C GLU A 105 -3.20 15.66 -1.61
N LEU A 106 -2.17 15.51 -0.77
CA LEU A 106 -1.93 14.29 0.00
C LEU A 106 -2.92 14.20 1.16
N LEU A 107 -3.78 13.18 1.14
CA LEU A 107 -4.83 12.96 2.14
C LEU A 107 -4.39 12.06 3.30
N ALA A 108 -3.62 11.04 2.99
CA ALA A 108 -3.18 10.04 3.97
C ALA A 108 -1.98 9.27 3.45
N THR A 109 -1.24 8.66 4.37
CA THR A 109 -0.15 7.71 4.07
C THR A 109 -0.35 6.43 4.86
N CYS A 110 0.11 5.32 4.31
CA CYS A 110 0.12 4.03 5.01
C CYS A 110 1.40 3.27 4.69
N GLU A 111 2.25 3.15 5.68
CA GLU A 111 3.42 2.27 5.62
C GLU A 111 3.01 0.88 6.08
N MET A 112 3.37 -0.15 5.31
CA MET A 112 2.95 -1.53 5.60
C MET A 112 4.12 -2.50 5.47
N LEU A 113 4.14 -3.47 6.37
CA LEU A 113 5.06 -4.60 6.33
C LEU A 113 4.27 -5.89 6.10
N PHE A 114 4.74 -6.70 5.15
CA PHE A 114 4.14 -7.99 4.80
C PHE A 114 5.14 -9.13 4.94
N LEU A 115 4.60 -10.30 5.29
CA LEU A 115 5.31 -11.58 5.22
C LEU A 115 4.76 -12.44 4.09
N CYS A 116 5.64 -13.11 3.37
CA CYS A 116 5.29 -14.18 2.46
C CYS A 116 4.80 -15.38 3.27
N TYR A 117 3.58 -15.82 2.99
CA TYR A 117 2.93 -16.94 3.69
C TYR A 117 2.39 -17.93 2.68
N ASN A 118 2.47 -19.21 3.02
CA ASN A 118 1.90 -20.26 2.19
C ASN A 118 0.64 -20.82 2.86
N LEU A 119 -0.51 -20.67 2.20
CA LEU A 119 -1.82 -21.09 2.71
C LEU A 119 -1.97 -22.60 2.78
N VAL A 120 -1.27 -23.37 1.92
CA VAL A 120 -1.30 -24.84 1.90
C VAL A 120 -0.45 -25.40 3.03
N GLU A 121 0.79 -24.92 3.13
CA GLU A 121 1.73 -25.37 4.16
C GLU A 121 1.51 -24.69 5.51
N LYS A 122 0.67 -23.62 5.55
CA LYS A 122 0.31 -22.86 6.76
C LYS A 122 1.51 -22.33 7.52
N ARG A 123 2.47 -21.76 6.79
CA ARG A 123 3.70 -21.19 7.36
C ARG A 123 4.28 -20.07 6.51
N VAL A 124 5.13 -19.27 7.15
CA VAL A 124 5.97 -18.28 6.46
C VAL A 124 6.97 -19.03 5.56
N LYS A 125 7.13 -18.55 4.33
CA LYS A 125 8.08 -19.11 3.36
C LYS A 125 8.84 -17.98 2.66
N ASN A 126 9.94 -18.36 2.02
CA ASN A 126 10.62 -17.46 1.10
C ASN A 126 9.76 -17.25 -0.15
N PHE A 127 9.93 -16.08 -0.76
CA PHE A 127 9.28 -15.77 -2.04
C PHE A 127 9.69 -16.78 -3.11
N SER A 128 8.73 -17.10 -3.99
CA SER A 128 9.01 -17.80 -5.24
C SER A 128 9.94 -16.98 -6.14
N GLN A 129 10.53 -17.63 -7.14
CA GLN A 129 11.34 -16.94 -8.16
C GLN A 129 10.53 -15.85 -8.88
N LEU A 130 9.24 -16.11 -9.16
CA LEU A 130 8.34 -15.11 -9.75
C LEU A 130 8.30 -13.84 -8.91
N MET A 131 8.06 -13.96 -7.62
CA MET A 131 7.99 -12.82 -6.71
C MET A 131 9.33 -12.11 -6.54
N SER A 132 10.41 -12.86 -6.39
CA SER A 132 11.76 -12.28 -6.28
C SER A 132 12.13 -11.47 -7.51
N THR A 133 11.78 -11.94 -8.69
CA THR A 133 12.00 -11.23 -9.97
C THR A 133 11.15 -9.97 -10.04
N SER A 134 9.85 -10.09 -9.76
CA SER A 134 8.92 -8.93 -9.79
C SER A 134 9.32 -7.84 -8.81
N LEU A 135 9.75 -8.21 -7.59
CA LEU A 135 10.23 -7.26 -6.59
C LEU A 135 11.52 -6.56 -7.03
N SER A 136 12.44 -7.29 -7.64
CA SER A 136 13.68 -6.70 -8.19
C SER A 136 13.38 -5.72 -9.31
N GLU A 137 12.47 -6.05 -10.20
CA GLU A 137 12.02 -5.17 -11.30
C GLU A 137 11.39 -3.90 -10.76
N LEU A 138 10.47 -4.01 -9.79
CA LEU A 138 9.83 -2.86 -9.17
C LEU A 138 10.85 -1.97 -8.44
N ALA A 139 11.77 -2.57 -7.69
CA ALA A 139 12.84 -1.85 -7.01
C ALA A 139 13.71 -1.07 -8.01
N GLN A 140 14.04 -1.67 -9.16
CA GLN A 140 14.80 -1.01 -10.22
C GLN A 140 14.04 0.15 -10.85
N GLN A 141 12.74 -0.02 -11.11
CA GLN A 141 11.88 1.03 -11.66
C GLN A 141 11.75 2.23 -10.72
N GLN A 142 11.78 1.98 -9.41
CA GLN A 142 11.56 3.00 -8.38
C GLN A 142 12.85 3.50 -7.72
N LYS A 143 14.02 3.09 -8.18
CA LYS A 143 15.32 3.38 -7.54
C LYS A 143 15.61 4.88 -7.34
N GLU A 144 15.04 5.74 -8.20
CA GLU A 144 15.23 7.19 -8.14
C GLU A 144 14.17 7.90 -7.27
N LEU A 145 13.16 7.18 -6.76
CA LEU A 145 12.18 7.78 -5.85
C LEU A 145 12.84 8.08 -4.50
N PRO A 146 12.65 9.30 -3.99
CA PRO A 146 13.18 9.65 -2.68
C PRO A 146 12.51 8.81 -1.59
N TRP A 147 13.26 8.50 -0.55
CA TRP A 147 12.72 7.85 0.64
C TRP A 147 11.69 8.76 1.31
N PRO A 148 10.49 8.24 1.68
CA PRO A 148 9.48 9.07 2.34
C PRO A 148 9.97 9.63 3.68
N ASP A 149 9.79 10.92 3.92
CA ASP A 149 10.27 11.59 5.13
C ASP A 149 9.68 10.98 6.42
N THR A 150 8.51 10.40 6.33
CA THR A 150 7.79 9.82 7.48
C THR A 150 7.96 8.30 7.60
N ALA A 151 8.66 7.64 6.68
CA ALA A 151 8.89 6.21 6.74
C ALA A 151 9.69 5.83 7.99
N GLY A 152 9.20 4.79 8.70
CA GLY A 152 9.83 4.29 9.92
C GLY A 152 9.62 5.14 11.15
N LYS A 153 8.83 6.21 11.06
CA LYS A 153 8.52 7.08 12.20
C LYS A 153 7.29 6.58 12.94
N GLY A 154 7.43 6.42 14.25
CA GLY A 154 6.34 6.10 15.13
C GLY A 154 5.47 7.32 15.49
N ILE A 155 4.42 7.06 16.26
CA ILE A 155 3.53 8.10 16.80
C ILE A 155 4.24 8.79 17.96
N ALA A 156 4.38 10.12 17.86
CA ALA A 156 4.98 10.93 18.91
C ALA A 156 4.47 12.36 18.85
N LEU A 157 4.42 13.03 20.00
CA LEU A 157 4.19 14.45 20.04
C LEU A 157 5.44 15.18 19.52
N LYS A 158 5.23 16.20 18.69
CA LYS A 158 6.33 17.10 18.32
C LYS A 158 6.75 17.87 19.59
N ARG A 159 8.01 17.79 19.93
CA ARG A 159 8.57 18.67 20.97
C ARG A 159 8.79 20.04 20.34
N SER A 160 8.23 21.06 21.00
CA SER A 160 8.48 22.46 20.64
C SER A 160 9.93 22.85 20.98
#